data_cd3482bbd961228a4c66efc669a72603
#
_entry.id   cd3482bbd961228a4c66efc669a72603
#
_cell.length_a   1.000
_cell.length_b   1.000
_cell.length_c   1.000
_cell.angle_alpha   90.00
_cell.angle_beta   90.00
_cell.angle_gamma   90.00
#
_symmetry.space_group_name_H-M   'P 1'
#
loop_
_entity.id
_entity.type
_entity.pdbx_description
1 polymer ?
#
loop_
_entity_poly.entity_id
_entity_poly.type
_entity_poly.pdbx_seq_one_letter_code
_entity_poly.pdbx_strand_id
1 'polypeptide(L)'
;MFMRLYMVNGCQVRMCSYHYQDRFFMSRNRGKGTGKAACAAASFSQSFLPMTRAEMDARGWSELDILLISGDAYVDHPAFGVPLLGRLLEKRGWRVGIVAQPRWDSPEDISRMGRPRLFCGISAGSLDSMLCHYTAFRKKRHDDPYTPGGKSGARPNRACIVYSNLVRAAFPGMFVVLGGIEASLRRLAHYDFWSDSLRRSLLLDSKADLIIYGMGEYGISELARRLQSGEPTTGIAGTVRVSDQAEGALLLPSYEEILEDKRKLLEATRLMEAAMHEGTRPLAQAHGRKFVYCEPPAGQLGTEQLDAIYELPFTRLAHPSYREPIPALEMVKWSVTAVRGCGGGCSFCSIALHQSRHLCSRSPESLHQEVRKLTAMPGWKGMVSDVGGPTANLWGASCRLDGRNCQRESCLYPECCPQLQLRQGEYLELLRSLTRLPGVKRVGIGSGIRFDAALKDRRFLDGLVGEFVSGQLKLAPEHCSERVLHLMRKTDFRLFEEFTGQFASLCRKHGKEQYIIPYVMSAFPGCTIEDMQTLATWFRSRGWKPQQAQCFIPTPGTVATAMYYAECDSRGKPIYVAKTDREREDQHAVLYGGKRPGRPKTRSRT
;
A
#
# COMPACT_ATOMS: atom_id res chain seq x y z
N MET A 1 1.14 0.86 -6.60
CA MET A 1 0.80 -0.52 -6.25
C MET A 1 -0.25 -0.58 -5.15
N PHE A 2 -0.07 0.09 -4.01
CA PHE A 2 -1.10 0.20 -2.96
C PHE A 2 -2.45 0.77 -3.47
N MET A 3 -2.45 1.79 -4.33
CA MET A 3 -3.67 2.29 -4.97
C MET A 3 -4.42 1.23 -5.82
N ARG A 4 -3.71 0.25 -6.42
CA ARG A 4 -4.35 -0.84 -7.17
C ARG A 4 -5.22 -1.75 -6.31
N LEU A 5 -4.83 -1.99 -5.06
CA LEU A 5 -5.49 -2.92 -4.15
C LEU A 5 -6.68 -2.29 -3.39
N TYR A 6 -6.60 -1.00 -3.12
CA TYR A 6 -7.76 -0.24 -2.64
C TYR A 6 -8.90 -0.20 -3.67
N MET A 7 -8.60 -0.45 -4.94
CA MET A 7 -9.50 -0.18 -6.06
C MET A 7 -10.08 -1.43 -6.74
N VAL A 8 -9.79 -2.65 -6.27
CA VAL A 8 -10.32 -3.89 -6.85
C VAL A 8 -11.54 -4.36 -6.07
N ASN A 9 -12.58 -3.54 -5.98
CA ASN A 9 -13.73 -4.02 -5.24
C ASN A 9 -15.05 -3.45 -5.74
N GLY A 10 -15.70 -4.27 -6.56
CA GLY A 10 -17.09 -4.05 -6.95
C GLY A 10 -17.49 -4.50 -8.35
N CYS A 11 -16.59 -5.00 -9.18
CA CYS A 11 -16.97 -5.62 -10.44
C CYS A 11 -16.38 -7.02 -10.55
N GLN A 12 -17.24 -8.02 -10.68
CA GLN A 12 -16.82 -9.30 -11.22
C GLN A 12 -16.16 -9.06 -12.57
N VAL A 13 -14.85 -9.27 -12.63
CA VAL A 13 -14.16 -9.45 -13.89
C VAL A 13 -14.70 -10.76 -14.46
N ARG A 14 -15.63 -10.68 -15.42
CA ARG A 14 -15.84 -11.79 -16.36
C ARG A 14 -14.50 -11.95 -17.07
N MET A 15 -13.74 -12.95 -16.67
CA MET A 15 -12.70 -13.49 -17.51
C MET A 15 -13.38 -13.93 -18.81
N CYS A 16 -13.10 -13.25 -19.90
CA CYS A 16 -13.26 -13.85 -21.21
C CYS A 16 -12.31 -15.05 -21.25
N SER A 17 -12.88 -16.22 -21.04
CA SER A 17 -12.20 -17.49 -21.23
C SER A 17 -11.93 -17.67 -22.73
N TYR A 18 -10.73 -17.32 -23.15
CA TYR A 18 -10.20 -17.89 -24.38
C TYR A 18 -9.86 -19.35 -24.07
N HIS A 19 -10.68 -20.26 -24.54
CA HIS A 19 -10.38 -21.68 -24.59
C HIS A 19 -9.20 -21.87 -25.56
N TYR A 20 -8.03 -22.13 -25.01
CA TYR A 20 -6.94 -22.75 -25.73
C TYR A 20 -6.89 -24.22 -25.30
N GLN A 21 -7.30 -25.11 -26.21
CA GLN A 21 -7.14 -26.55 -26.06
C GLN A 21 -5.68 -26.88 -26.27
N ASP A 22 -4.92 -27.12 -25.20
CA ASP A 22 -3.64 -27.80 -25.27
C ASP A 22 -3.83 -29.29 -25.01
N ARG A 23 -3.74 -30.05 -26.07
CA ARG A 23 -3.52 -31.50 -26.02
C ARG A 23 -2.07 -31.74 -25.58
N PHE A 24 -1.85 -32.12 -24.35
CA PHE A 24 -0.58 -32.69 -23.93
C PHE A 24 -0.64 -34.22 -23.99
N PHE A 25 0.18 -34.77 -24.87
CA PHE A 25 0.55 -36.19 -24.95
C PHE A 25 1.30 -36.58 -23.67
N MET A 26 0.75 -37.50 -22.90
CA MET A 26 1.47 -38.20 -21.83
C MET A 26 2.36 -39.28 -22.43
N SER A 27 3.65 -39.07 -22.46
CA SER A 27 4.65 -40.12 -22.61
C SER A 27 5.00 -40.66 -21.21
N ARG A 28 4.64 -41.91 -20.99
CA ARG A 28 5.09 -42.66 -19.79
C ARG A 28 6.56 -43.04 -19.97
N ASN A 29 7.46 -42.45 -19.19
CA ASN A 29 8.78 -43.01 -18.95
C ASN A 29 8.97 -43.21 -17.45
N ARG A 30 8.96 -44.47 -17.03
CA ARG A 30 9.40 -44.93 -15.69
C ARG A 30 10.92 -44.97 -15.69
N GLY A 31 11.56 -44.00 -14.97
CA GLY A 31 12.99 -43.99 -14.72
C GLY A 31 13.26 -43.58 -13.29
N LYS A 32 13.91 -44.46 -12.52
CA LYS A 32 14.37 -44.29 -11.15
C LYS A 32 15.25 -43.03 -11.02
N GLY A 33 14.78 -42.01 -10.25
CA GLY A 33 15.54 -40.79 -9.99
C GLY A 33 15.11 -40.09 -8.70
N THR A 34 15.01 -40.81 -7.59
CA THR A 34 14.53 -40.28 -6.30
C THR A 34 15.52 -39.38 -5.56
N GLY A 35 16.81 -39.41 -5.90
CA GLY A 35 17.83 -38.62 -5.20
C GLY A 35 17.98 -37.17 -5.68
N LYS A 36 17.85 -36.91 -6.99
CA LYS A 36 18.03 -35.55 -7.54
C LYS A 36 16.84 -34.63 -7.31
N ALA A 37 15.62 -35.15 -7.27
CA ALA A 37 14.43 -34.37 -6.99
C ALA A 37 14.34 -33.90 -5.52
N ALA A 38 14.74 -34.73 -4.58
CA ALA A 38 14.80 -34.42 -3.15
C ALA A 38 15.88 -33.36 -2.85
N CYS A 39 17.06 -33.45 -3.49
CA CYS A 39 18.13 -32.46 -3.31
C CYS A 39 17.76 -31.09 -3.94
N ALA A 40 17.11 -31.06 -5.10
CA ALA A 40 16.63 -29.84 -5.72
C ALA A 40 15.48 -29.20 -4.93
N ALA A 41 14.57 -30.00 -4.37
CA ALA A 41 13.50 -29.50 -3.51
C ALA A 41 14.03 -28.93 -2.18
N ALA A 42 15.04 -29.57 -1.57
CA ALA A 42 15.70 -29.08 -0.36
C ALA A 42 16.45 -27.77 -0.61
N SER A 43 17.21 -27.65 -1.70
CA SER A 43 17.92 -26.42 -2.08
C SER A 43 16.97 -25.28 -2.41
N PHE A 44 15.80 -25.56 -3.02
CA PHE A 44 14.78 -24.57 -3.33
C PHE A 44 14.08 -24.06 -2.06
N SER A 45 13.78 -24.94 -1.10
CA SER A 45 13.22 -24.56 0.20
C SER A 45 14.17 -23.67 1.01
N GLN A 46 15.49 -23.90 0.94
CA GLN A 46 16.50 -23.07 1.60
C GLN A 46 16.60 -21.64 1.02
N SER A 47 16.04 -21.38 -0.15
CA SER A 47 16.01 -20.04 -0.74
C SER A 47 14.97 -19.10 -0.10
N PHE A 48 13.97 -19.62 0.62
CA PHE A 48 12.98 -18.83 1.35
C PHE A 48 13.39 -18.64 2.81
N LEU A 49 12.88 -17.59 3.48
CA LEU A 49 12.95 -17.51 4.95
C LEU A 49 12.10 -18.63 5.56
N PRO A 50 12.53 -19.25 6.67
CA PRO A 50 11.83 -20.39 7.23
C PRO A 50 10.44 -20.01 7.78
N MET A 51 9.46 -20.87 7.51
CA MET A 51 8.12 -20.86 8.08
C MET A 51 7.88 -22.01 9.05
N THR A 52 8.79 -22.98 9.09
CA THR A 52 8.68 -24.20 9.89
C THR A 52 9.98 -24.54 10.63
N ARG A 53 9.88 -25.36 11.67
CA ARG A 53 11.05 -25.86 12.41
C ARG A 53 11.98 -26.64 11.49
N ALA A 54 11.46 -27.50 10.63
CA ALA A 54 12.24 -28.29 9.69
C ALA A 54 13.06 -27.43 8.72
N GLU A 55 12.53 -26.28 8.31
CA GLU A 55 13.26 -25.32 7.46
C GLU A 55 14.35 -24.56 8.24
N MET A 56 14.17 -24.32 9.54
CA MET A 56 15.23 -23.81 10.42
C MET A 56 16.34 -24.84 10.59
N ASP A 57 16.00 -26.11 10.86
CA ASP A 57 16.95 -27.20 11.05
C ASP A 57 17.77 -27.44 9.77
N ALA A 58 17.15 -27.32 8.58
CA ALA A 58 17.85 -27.42 7.29
C ALA A 58 18.87 -26.28 7.08
N ARG A 59 18.71 -25.13 7.77
CA ARG A 59 19.67 -24.02 7.80
C ARG A 59 20.70 -24.13 8.95
N GLY A 60 20.62 -25.16 9.78
CA GLY A 60 21.42 -25.32 10.98
C GLY A 60 21.07 -24.36 12.11
N TRP A 61 19.84 -23.84 12.14
CA TRP A 61 19.39 -22.88 13.14
C TRP A 61 18.60 -23.58 14.26
N SER A 62 19.15 -23.58 15.46
CA SER A 62 18.45 -24.09 16.65
C SER A 62 17.42 -23.12 17.23
N GLU A 63 17.58 -21.81 16.97
CA GLU A 63 16.70 -20.74 17.43
C GLU A 63 16.65 -19.61 16.42
N LEU A 64 15.63 -18.75 16.51
CA LEU A 64 15.51 -17.51 15.76
C LEU A 64 15.96 -16.32 16.62
N ASP A 65 16.45 -15.27 15.97
CA ASP A 65 16.65 -13.96 16.60
C ASP A 65 15.35 -13.15 16.53
N ILE A 66 14.64 -13.22 15.41
CA ILE A 66 13.45 -12.42 15.11
C ILE A 66 12.38 -13.31 14.48
N LEU A 67 11.15 -13.18 14.95
CA LEU A 67 9.97 -13.80 14.35
C LEU A 67 9.08 -12.72 13.75
N LEU A 68 8.82 -12.78 12.45
CA LEU A 68 7.91 -11.87 11.76
C LEU A 68 6.55 -12.54 11.52
N ILE A 69 5.47 -11.86 11.92
CA ILE A 69 4.09 -12.35 11.80
C ILE A 69 3.36 -11.47 10.79
N SER A 70 2.74 -12.11 9.80
CA SER A 70 2.07 -11.43 8.69
C SER A 70 0.60 -11.84 8.58
N GLY A 71 -0.27 -10.86 8.36
CA GLY A 71 -1.65 -11.12 7.94
C GLY A 71 -1.77 -11.55 6.47
N ASP A 72 -0.74 -11.39 5.65
CA ASP A 72 -0.67 -11.88 4.27
C ASP A 72 0.00 -13.25 4.22
N ALA A 73 -0.35 -14.07 3.22
CA ALA A 73 0.43 -15.23 2.86
C ALA A 73 1.87 -14.85 2.48
N TYR A 74 2.83 -15.74 2.69
CA TYR A 74 4.22 -15.47 2.39
C TYR A 74 4.49 -15.55 0.88
N VAL A 75 4.66 -14.39 0.28
CA VAL A 75 5.15 -14.18 -1.07
C VAL A 75 6.50 -13.48 -0.97
N ASP A 76 7.57 -14.14 -1.33
CA ASP A 76 8.93 -13.61 -1.24
C ASP A 76 9.23 -12.62 -2.38
N HIS A 77 8.66 -11.43 -2.26
CA HIS A 77 8.68 -10.40 -3.30
C HIS A 77 8.89 -9.01 -2.67
N PRO A 78 9.69 -8.12 -3.28
CA PRO A 78 9.99 -6.78 -2.72
C PRO A 78 8.79 -5.85 -2.59
N ALA A 79 7.64 -6.23 -3.13
CA ALA A 79 6.40 -5.50 -2.96
C ALA A 79 5.65 -5.83 -1.66
N PHE A 80 6.08 -6.84 -0.91
CA PHE A 80 5.49 -7.24 0.37
C PHE A 80 6.43 -6.84 1.51
N GLY A 81 5.90 -6.07 2.48
CA GLY A 81 6.73 -5.47 3.52
C GLY A 81 7.40 -6.49 4.45
N VAL A 82 6.68 -7.53 4.88
CA VAL A 82 7.25 -8.53 5.81
C VAL A 82 8.40 -9.32 5.19
N PRO A 83 8.28 -9.89 3.98
CA PRO A 83 9.40 -10.52 3.30
C PRO A 83 10.57 -9.58 3.04
N LEU A 84 10.30 -8.33 2.64
CA LEU A 84 11.34 -7.33 2.41
C LEU A 84 12.16 -7.08 3.69
N LEU A 85 11.48 -6.82 4.81
CA LEU A 85 12.14 -6.59 6.09
C LEU A 85 12.86 -7.84 6.60
N GLY A 86 12.28 -9.03 6.39
CA GLY A 86 12.91 -10.30 6.73
C GLY A 86 14.21 -10.52 5.96
N ARG A 87 14.22 -10.29 4.64
CA ARG A 87 15.43 -10.37 3.81
C ARG A 87 16.49 -9.33 4.20
N LEU A 88 16.06 -8.12 4.54
CA LEU A 88 16.97 -7.07 5.01
C LEU A 88 17.65 -7.47 6.32
N LEU A 89 16.89 -8.01 7.28
CA LEU A 89 17.41 -8.48 8.56
C LEU A 89 18.32 -9.69 8.38
N GLU A 90 17.94 -10.68 7.55
CA GLU A 90 18.78 -11.83 7.21
C GLU A 90 20.12 -11.40 6.59
N LYS A 91 20.10 -10.43 5.64
CA LYS A 91 21.32 -9.87 5.04
C LYS A 91 22.24 -9.22 6.06
N ARG A 92 21.70 -8.75 7.17
CA ARG A 92 22.46 -8.15 8.29
C ARG A 92 22.91 -9.16 9.34
N GLY A 93 22.64 -10.46 9.12
CA GLY A 93 23.15 -11.57 9.93
C GLY A 93 22.19 -12.07 11.02
N TRP A 94 20.93 -11.61 11.08
CA TRP A 94 19.96 -12.17 12.02
C TRP A 94 19.24 -13.38 11.45
N ARG A 95 18.93 -14.36 12.32
CA ARG A 95 18.11 -15.53 11.99
C ARG A 95 16.64 -15.15 12.07
N VAL A 96 15.98 -15.04 10.93
CA VAL A 96 14.62 -14.54 10.80
C VAL A 96 13.67 -15.62 10.33
N GLY A 97 12.57 -15.83 11.05
CA GLY A 97 11.48 -16.71 10.62
C GLY A 97 10.21 -15.91 10.30
N ILE A 98 9.33 -16.49 9.48
CA ILE A 98 8.03 -15.90 9.13
C ILE A 98 6.90 -16.83 9.55
N VAL A 99 5.91 -16.28 10.28
CA VAL A 99 4.61 -16.91 10.50
C VAL A 99 3.59 -16.11 9.70
N ALA A 100 3.19 -16.65 8.57
CA ALA A 100 2.23 -16.04 7.66
C ALA A 100 0.82 -16.60 7.92
N GLN A 101 -0.14 -15.70 8.11
CA GLN A 101 -1.55 -16.01 8.36
C GLN A 101 -1.74 -17.09 9.44
N PRO A 102 -1.21 -16.90 10.68
CA PRO A 102 -1.43 -17.86 11.75
C PRO A 102 -2.90 -18.01 12.05
N ARG A 103 -3.31 -19.18 12.49
CA ARG A 103 -4.61 -19.35 13.14
C ARG A 103 -4.73 -18.32 14.27
N TRP A 104 -5.89 -17.70 14.38
CA TRP A 104 -6.09 -16.61 15.33
C TRP A 104 -6.97 -16.99 16.52
N ASP A 105 -7.36 -18.27 16.60
CA ASP A 105 -8.08 -18.91 17.71
C ASP A 105 -7.14 -19.65 18.69
N SER A 106 -5.84 -19.83 18.34
CA SER A 106 -4.84 -20.54 19.13
C SER A 106 -3.45 -19.91 18.93
N PRO A 107 -2.57 -19.91 19.98
CA PRO A 107 -1.19 -19.46 19.86
C PRO A 107 -0.23 -20.49 19.23
N GLU A 108 -0.68 -21.69 18.89
CA GLU A 108 0.16 -22.81 18.43
C GLU A 108 0.97 -22.46 17.19
N ASP A 109 0.38 -21.81 16.20
CA ASP A 109 1.09 -21.41 14.99
C ASP A 109 2.20 -20.40 15.28
N ILE A 110 2.01 -19.54 16.28
CA ILE A 110 3.02 -18.56 16.71
C ILE A 110 4.22 -19.29 17.33
N SER A 111 3.97 -20.31 18.13
CA SER A 111 5.01 -21.05 18.87
C SER A 111 5.75 -22.11 18.06
N ARG A 112 5.27 -22.48 16.85
CA ARG A 112 5.78 -23.63 16.09
C ARG A 112 7.28 -23.61 15.74
N MET A 113 7.90 -22.42 15.69
CA MET A 113 9.34 -22.25 15.45
C MET A 113 10.14 -21.93 16.72
N GLY A 114 9.49 -21.91 17.87
CA GLY A 114 10.10 -21.55 19.15
C GLY A 114 10.12 -20.04 19.40
N ARG A 115 10.50 -19.67 20.64
CA ARG A 115 10.60 -18.29 21.09
C ARG A 115 11.80 -17.61 20.41
N PRO A 116 11.63 -16.46 19.74
CA PRO A 116 12.76 -15.72 19.20
C PRO A 116 13.55 -15.02 20.34
N ARG A 117 14.82 -14.75 20.10
CA ARG A 117 15.72 -14.18 21.10
C ARG A 117 15.47 -12.69 21.35
N LEU A 118 15.18 -11.91 20.29
CA LEU A 118 15.10 -10.46 20.35
C LEU A 118 13.65 -9.95 20.42
N PHE A 119 12.86 -10.20 19.39
CA PHE A 119 11.47 -9.69 19.33
C PHE A 119 10.58 -10.44 18.33
N CYS A 120 9.28 -10.26 18.49
CA CYS A 120 8.27 -10.58 17.49
C CYS A 120 7.80 -9.30 16.78
N GLY A 121 7.96 -9.25 15.45
CA GLY A 121 7.46 -8.16 14.60
C GLY A 121 6.12 -8.54 13.97
N ILE A 122 5.11 -7.70 14.08
CA ILE A 122 3.74 -7.99 13.65
C ILE A 122 3.29 -6.98 12.61
N SER A 123 2.71 -7.46 11.51
CA SER A 123 2.03 -6.66 10.50
C SER A 123 0.68 -7.27 10.14
N ALA A 124 -0.33 -6.43 9.96
CA ALA A 124 -1.61 -6.86 9.39
C ALA A 124 -1.49 -7.30 7.91
N GLY A 125 -0.34 -7.09 7.28
CA GLY A 125 -0.07 -7.34 5.88
C GLY A 125 0.03 -6.06 5.05
N SER A 126 -0.16 -6.19 3.75
CA SER A 126 -0.06 -5.10 2.78
C SER A 126 -1.19 -4.06 2.88
N LEU A 127 -2.28 -4.40 3.54
CA LEU A 127 -3.42 -3.52 3.80
C LEU A 127 -3.82 -3.53 5.29
N ASP A 128 -4.56 -2.50 5.71
CA ASP A 128 -5.31 -2.52 6.97
C ASP A 128 -6.32 -3.67 6.96
N SER A 129 -6.38 -4.45 8.04
CA SER A 129 -7.21 -5.66 8.12
C SER A 129 -8.70 -5.39 7.95
N MET A 130 -9.20 -4.26 8.47
CA MET A 130 -10.60 -3.88 8.33
C MET A 130 -10.95 -3.52 6.89
N LEU A 131 -10.02 -2.84 6.17
CA LEU A 131 -10.18 -2.54 4.75
C LEU A 131 -10.13 -3.80 3.87
N CYS A 132 -9.36 -4.81 4.26
CA CYS A 132 -9.38 -6.11 3.60
C CYS A 132 -10.73 -6.82 3.75
N HIS A 133 -11.35 -6.71 4.92
CA HIS A 133 -12.54 -7.51 5.25
C HIS A 133 -13.85 -6.87 4.82
N TYR A 134 -13.92 -5.54 4.74
CA TYR A 134 -15.18 -4.84 4.55
C TYR A 134 -15.16 -3.88 3.36
N THR A 135 -16.31 -3.76 2.71
CA THR A 135 -16.55 -2.76 1.68
C THR A 135 -16.81 -1.38 2.32
N ALA A 136 -16.90 -0.34 1.48
CA ALA A 136 -17.31 1.00 1.89
C ALA A 136 -18.72 1.06 2.51
N PHE A 137 -19.55 0.06 2.28
CA PHE A 137 -20.91 -0.08 2.81
C PHE A 137 -20.95 -1.06 4.01
N ARG A 138 -19.83 -1.25 4.69
CA ARG A 138 -19.66 -2.16 5.85
C ARG A 138 -20.07 -3.61 5.60
N LYS A 139 -20.23 -4.03 4.33
CA LYS A 139 -20.52 -5.42 3.96
C LYS A 139 -19.21 -6.23 3.93
N LYS A 140 -19.25 -7.45 4.49
CA LYS A 140 -18.09 -8.34 4.49
C LYS A 140 -17.74 -8.74 3.06
N ARG A 141 -16.44 -8.72 2.74
CA ARG A 141 -15.91 -9.21 1.46
C ARG A 141 -15.88 -10.73 1.46
N HIS A 142 -16.00 -11.31 0.28
CA HIS A 142 -15.95 -12.76 0.09
C HIS A 142 -14.56 -13.23 -0.36
N ASP A 143 -13.70 -12.30 -0.74
CA ASP A 143 -12.36 -12.54 -1.27
C ASP A 143 -11.29 -11.75 -0.50
N ASP A 144 -10.09 -12.32 -0.40
CA ASP A 144 -8.87 -11.65 0.06
C ASP A 144 -7.73 -12.04 -0.91
N PRO A 145 -7.26 -11.12 -1.78
CA PRO A 145 -6.24 -11.44 -2.77
C PRO A 145 -4.88 -11.82 -2.17
N TYR A 146 -4.65 -11.57 -0.90
CA TYR A 146 -3.41 -11.91 -0.19
C TYR A 146 -3.44 -13.29 0.46
N THR A 147 -4.49 -14.05 0.24
CA THR A 147 -4.69 -15.39 0.79
C THR A 147 -4.64 -16.44 -0.32
N PRO A 148 -4.14 -17.67 -0.06
CA PRO A 148 -4.19 -18.76 -1.02
C PRO A 148 -5.61 -19.00 -1.52
N GLY A 149 -5.77 -19.13 -2.83
CA GLY A 149 -7.08 -19.25 -3.49
C GLY A 149 -7.97 -18.01 -3.41
N GLY A 150 -7.46 -16.87 -2.90
CA GLY A 150 -8.24 -15.63 -2.76
C GLY A 150 -9.34 -15.70 -1.69
N LYS A 151 -9.29 -16.66 -0.77
CA LYS A 151 -10.34 -16.91 0.23
C LYS A 151 -10.26 -15.93 1.40
N SER A 152 -11.38 -15.27 1.73
CA SER A 152 -11.46 -14.41 2.93
C SER A 152 -11.51 -15.23 4.23
N GLY A 153 -11.06 -14.64 5.35
CA GLY A 153 -11.20 -15.18 6.70
C GLY A 153 -9.93 -15.77 7.32
N ALA A 154 -8.81 -15.86 6.60
CA ALA A 154 -7.53 -16.27 7.16
C ALA A 154 -6.94 -15.20 8.10
N ARG A 155 -7.21 -13.93 7.84
CA ARG A 155 -6.79 -12.78 8.64
C ARG A 155 -7.88 -12.42 9.65
N PRO A 156 -7.57 -12.08 10.92
CA PRO A 156 -8.57 -11.55 11.86
C PRO A 156 -8.87 -10.08 11.62
N ASN A 157 -10.00 -9.60 12.12
CA ASN A 157 -10.27 -8.18 12.27
C ASN A 157 -9.27 -7.56 13.24
N ARG A 158 -8.77 -6.34 12.95
CA ARG A 158 -7.74 -5.65 13.76
C ARG A 158 -6.56 -6.57 14.05
N ALA A 159 -5.97 -7.10 12.99
CA ALA A 159 -4.98 -8.17 13.03
C ALA A 159 -3.79 -7.86 13.94
N CYS A 160 -3.32 -6.61 13.99
CA CYS A 160 -2.24 -6.22 14.89
C CYS A 160 -2.57 -6.47 16.36
N ILE A 161 -3.81 -6.22 16.80
CA ILE A 161 -4.24 -6.46 18.19
C ILE A 161 -4.31 -7.96 18.47
N VAL A 162 -4.96 -8.71 17.58
CA VAL A 162 -5.15 -10.16 17.76
C VAL A 162 -3.82 -10.89 17.78
N TYR A 163 -2.94 -10.60 16.82
CA TYR A 163 -1.63 -11.23 16.77
C TYR A 163 -0.72 -10.83 17.95
N SER A 164 -0.82 -9.59 18.45
CA SER A 164 -0.12 -9.19 19.67
C SER A 164 -0.55 -10.02 20.88
N ASN A 165 -1.86 -10.24 21.05
CA ASN A 165 -2.38 -11.08 22.13
C ASN A 165 -1.90 -12.54 21.99
N LEU A 166 -1.87 -13.10 20.77
CA LEU A 166 -1.36 -14.45 20.54
C LEU A 166 0.13 -14.57 20.86
N VAL A 167 0.94 -13.58 20.50
CA VAL A 167 2.37 -13.56 20.86
C VAL A 167 2.56 -13.54 22.36
N ARG A 168 1.79 -12.72 23.08
CA ARG A 168 1.87 -12.67 24.56
C ARG A 168 1.41 -13.96 25.21
N ALA A 169 0.44 -14.66 24.62
CA ALA A 169 0.03 -15.99 25.08
C ALA A 169 1.09 -17.06 24.80
N ALA A 170 1.70 -17.04 23.59
CA ALA A 170 2.73 -17.99 23.21
C ALA A 170 4.06 -17.75 23.96
N PHE A 171 4.42 -16.47 24.14
CA PHE A 171 5.74 -16.07 24.67
C PHE A 171 5.60 -14.95 25.71
N PRO A 172 5.20 -15.25 26.95
CA PRO A 172 5.11 -14.25 28.02
C PRO A 172 6.41 -13.44 28.17
N GLY A 173 6.30 -12.11 28.24
CA GLY A 173 7.45 -11.20 28.36
C GLY A 173 8.26 -11.00 27.06
N MET A 174 7.77 -11.47 25.90
CA MET A 174 8.41 -11.21 24.61
C MET A 174 8.23 -9.72 24.21
N PHE A 175 9.29 -9.11 23.67
CA PHE A 175 9.22 -7.77 23.09
C PHE A 175 8.40 -7.81 21.80
N VAL A 176 7.31 -7.04 21.75
CA VAL A 176 6.34 -7.03 20.64
C VAL A 176 6.42 -5.72 19.88
N VAL A 177 6.66 -5.80 18.59
CA VAL A 177 6.77 -4.64 17.68
C VAL A 177 5.67 -4.70 16.64
N LEU A 178 4.89 -3.64 16.51
CA LEU A 178 3.92 -3.51 15.42
C LEU A 178 4.51 -2.70 14.28
N GLY A 179 4.16 -3.06 13.04
CA GLY A 179 4.58 -2.33 11.84
C GLY A 179 3.58 -2.45 10.69
N GLY A 180 3.95 -1.87 9.56
CA GLY A 180 3.13 -1.85 8.36
C GLY A 180 2.03 -0.78 8.38
N ILE A 181 1.13 -0.85 7.39
CA ILE A 181 0.15 0.20 7.13
C ILE A 181 -0.85 0.37 8.29
N GLU A 182 -1.40 -0.72 8.84
CA GLU A 182 -2.37 -0.68 9.93
C GLU A 182 -1.79 0.01 11.17
N ALA A 183 -0.56 -0.35 11.56
CA ALA A 183 0.12 0.25 12.69
C ALA A 183 0.47 1.72 12.45
N SER A 184 0.94 2.06 11.26
CA SER A 184 1.27 3.44 10.88
C SER A 184 0.08 4.38 10.96
N LEU A 185 -1.08 3.95 10.47
CA LEU A 185 -2.28 4.78 10.41
C LEU A 185 -3.01 4.90 11.75
N ARG A 186 -2.85 3.91 12.63
CA ARG A 186 -3.54 3.84 13.94
C ARG A 186 -2.63 4.12 15.12
N ARG A 187 -1.45 4.73 14.89
CA ARG A 187 -0.44 4.99 15.93
C ARG A 187 -0.83 6.03 16.96
N LEU A 188 -1.77 6.92 16.65
CA LEU A 188 -2.35 7.96 17.50
C LEU A 188 -3.85 7.72 17.70
N ALA A 189 -4.54 8.59 18.42
CA ALA A 189 -6.00 8.61 18.48
C ALA A 189 -6.58 8.74 17.06
N HIS A 190 -7.56 7.92 16.73
CA HIS A 190 -8.09 7.85 15.38
C HIS A 190 -9.56 7.48 15.35
N TYR A 191 -10.27 8.00 14.36
CA TYR A 191 -11.64 7.55 14.08
C TYR A 191 -11.62 6.19 13.40
N ASP A 192 -12.35 5.23 13.98
CA ASP A 192 -12.59 3.90 13.41
C ASP A 192 -13.98 3.87 12.75
N PHE A 193 -13.99 3.82 11.43
CA PHE A 193 -15.21 3.82 10.62
C PHE A 193 -16.13 2.62 10.89
N TRP A 194 -15.57 1.48 11.27
CA TRP A 194 -16.31 0.23 11.44
C TRP A 194 -17.08 0.19 12.75
N SER A 195 -16.54 0.79 13.81
CA SER A 195 -17.20 0.94 15.11
C SER A 195 -17.87 2.31 15.29
N ASP A 196 -17.74 3.21 14.30
CA ASP A 196 -18.21 4.61 14.33
C ASP A 196 -17.81 5.33 15.62
N SER A 197 -16.57 5.17 16.02
CA SER A 197 -16.08 5.71 17.30
C SER A 197 -14.62 6.16 17.22
N LEU A 198 -14.26 7.09 18.09
CA LEU A 198 -12.86 7.42 18.33
C LEU A 198 -12.18 6.29 19.12
N ARG A 199 -11.03 5.83 18.64
CA ARG A 199 -10.21 4.84 19.33
C ARG A 199 -8.89 5.44 19.79
N ARG A 200 -8.35 4.86 20.85
CA ARG A 200 -7.00 5.19 21.33
C ARG A 200 -5.95 4.71 20.34
N SER A 201 -4.70 5.10 20.60
CA SER A 201 -3.56 4.54 19.87
C SER A 201 -3.59 3.01 19.86
N LEU A 202 -3.28 2.44 18.68
CA LEU A 202 -3.12 0.99 18.51
C LEU A 202 -2.07 0.42 19.49
N LEU A 203 -1.04 1.19 19.83
CA LEU A 203 -0.01 0.77 20.79
C LEU A 203 -0.61 0.43 22.16
N LEU A 204 -1.54 1.26 22.64
CA LEU A 204 -2.22 1.03 23.92
C LEU A 204 -3.23 -0.12 23.84
N ASP A 205 -3.99 -0.19 22.73
CA ASP A 205 -5.02 -1.22 22.58
C ASP A 205 -4.41 -2.63 22.40
N SER A 206 -3.24 -2.74 21.75
CA SER A 206 -2.54 -4.00 21.51
C SER A 206 -1.61 -4.40 22.66
N LYS A 207 -1.28 -3.46 23.55
CA LYS A 207 -0.25 -3.61 24.60
C LYS A 207 1.12 -4.01 24.03
N ALA A 208 1.42 -3.65 22.77
CA ALA A 208 2.74 -3.84 22.19
C ALA A 208 3.77 -2.90 22.84
N ASP A 209 5.05 -3.23 22.73
CA ASP A 209 6.12 -2.44 23.33
C ASP A 209 6.52 -1.25 22.45
N LEU A 210 6.40 -1.42 21.12
CA LEU A 210 6.81 -0.41 20.14
C LEU A 210 5.95 -0.50 18.87
N ILE A 211 5.73 0.64 18.21
CA ILE A 211 5.32 0.68 16.79
C ILE A 211 6.48 1.21 15.96
N ILE A 212 6.76 0.58 14.82
CA ILE A 212 7.57 1.15 13.74
C ILE A 212 6.61 1.62 12.66
N TYR A 213 6.53 2.93 12.46
CA TYR A 213 5.62 3.54 11.48
C TYR A 213 6.36 3.99 10.22
N GLY A 214 5.62 4.13 9.13
CA GLY A 214 6.20 4.46 7.84
C GLY A 214 6.92 3.28 7.20
N MET A 215 7.97 3.57 6.44
CA MET A 215 8.84 2.55 5.85
C MET A 215 9.81 2.05 6.90
N GLY A 216 9.73 0.76 7.22
CA GLY A 216 10.32 0.19 8.44
C GLY A 216 11.79 -0.21 8.35
N GLU A 217 12.48 -0.03 7.22
CA GLU A 217 13.82 -0.59 6.98
C GLU A 217 14.86 -0.11 7.99
N TYR A 218 14.86 1.21 8.27
CA TYR A 218 15.76 1.79 9.26
C TYR A 218 15.37 1.35 10.67
N GLY A 219 14.11 1.60 11.06
CA GLY A 219 13.64 1.39 12.42
C GLY A 219 13.79 -0.05 12.91
N ILE A 220 13.43 -1.04 12.07
CA ILE A 220 13.52 -2.46 12.48
C ILE A 220 14.97 -2.93 12.61
N SER A 221 15.85 -2.41 11.76
CA SER A 221 17.27 -2.78 11.79
C SER A 221 17.98 -2.17 12.99
N GLU A 222 17.69 -0.91 13.29
CA GLU A 222 18.26 -0.23 14.46
C GLU A 222 17.71 -0.81 15.77
N LEU A 223 16.42 -1.17 15.80
CA LEU A 223 15.83 -1.86 16.94
C LEU A 223 16.52 -3.21 17.19
N ALA A 224 16.69 -4.03 16.14
CA ALA A 224 17.36 -5.32 16.26
C ALA A 224 18.78 -5.17 16.80
N ARG A 225 19.54 -4.20 16.30
CA ARG A 225 20.90 -3.89 16.77
C ARG A 225 20.90 -3.52 18.27
N ARG A 226 20.02 -2.59 18.68
CA ARG A 226 19.96 -2.12 20.07
C ARG A 226 19.54 -3.22 21.04
N LEU A 227 18.52 -4.00 20.71
CA LEU A 227 18.10 -5.13 21.53
C LEU A 227 19.22 -6.18 21.66
N GLN A 228 19.98 -6.43 20.60
CA GLN A 228 21.13 -7.34 20.64
C GLN A 228 22.25 -6.82 21.53
N SER A 229 22.50 -5.51 21.54
CA SER A 229 23.56 -4.86 22.34
C SER A 229 23.08 -4.46 23.75
N GLY A 230 21.80 -4.66 24.11
CA GLY A 230 21.24 -4.21 25.39
C GLY A 230 21.12 -2.68 25.48
N GLU A 231 21.11 -1.95 24.36
CA GLU A 231 20.96 -0.51 24.31
C GLU A 231 19.49 -0.08 24.44
N PRO A 232 19.22 1.14 24.96
CA PRO A 232 17.86 1.67 25.03
C PRO A 232 17.19 1.75 23.66
N THR A 233 15.90 1.40 23.59
CA THR A 233 15.10 1.46 22.35
C THR A 233 14.45 2.83 22.10
N THR A 234 14.68 3.82 22.99
CA THR A 234 14.21 5.20 22.84
C THR A 234 15.04 5.97 21.82
N GLY A 235 14.45 6.99 21.16
CA GLY A 235 15.13 7.83 20.18
C GLY A 235 15.41 7.15 18.84
N ILE A 236 14.78 6.01 18.54
CA ILE A 236 14.85 5.40 17.20
C ILE A 236 13.86 6.13 16.29
N ALA A 237 14.36 6.79 15.25
CA ALA A 237 13.51 7.49 14.30
C ALA A 237 12.49 6.55 13.64
N GLY A 238 11.25 7.02 13.46
CA GLY A 238 10.15 6.24 12.91
C GLY A 238 9.50 5.27 13.90
N THR A 239 9.69 5.49 15.21
CA THR A 239 9.06 4.64 16.25
C THR A 239 8.04 5.40 17.09
N VAL A 240 7.15 4.63 17.75
CA VAL A 240 6.17 5.13 18.71
C VAL A 240 6.24 4.27 19.96
N ARG A 241 6.32 4.92 21.11
CA ARG A 241 6.38 4.28 22.44
C ARG A 241 5.39 4.92 23.41
N VAL A 242 5.10 4.24 24.49
CA VAL A 242 4.43 4.84 25.65
C VAL A 242 5.47 5.56 26.50
N SER A 243 5.14 6.74 26.98
CA SER A 243 6.01 7.57 27.82
C SER A 243 5.24 8.21 28.96
N ASP A 244 5.92 8.48 30.06
CA ASP A 244 5.38 9.30 31.16
C ASP A 244 5.54 10.80 30.92
N GLN A 245 6.39 11.17 29.96
CA GLN A 245 6.76 12.55 29.64
C GLN A 245 6.64 12.82 28.15
N ALA A 246 6.42 14.08 27.80
CA ALA A 246 6.30 14.57 26.43
C ALA A 246 7.41 15.59 26.08
N GLU A 247 8.55 15.51 26.77
CA GLU A 247 9.64 16.47 26.65
C GLU A 247 10.16 16.57 25.20
N GLY A 248 10.30 17.80 24.72
CA GLY A 248 10.79 18.09 23.36
C GLY A 248 9.80 17.81 22.23
N ALA A 249 8.61 17.27 22.53
CA ALA A 249 7.62 16.94 21.51
C ALA A 249 6.59 18.07 21.26
N LEU A 250 6.12 18.16 20.04
CA LEU A 250 4.91 18.91 19.72
C LEU A 250 3.71 18.17 20.30
N LEU A 251 2.99 18.84 21.21
CA LEU A 251 1.78 18.29 21.81
C LEU A 251 0.62 18.36 20.83
N LEU A 252 -0.02 17.22 20.64
CA LEU A 252 -1.28 17.11 19.91
C LEU A 252 -2.46 17.19 20.91
N PRO A 253 -3.64 17.63 20.48
CA PRO A 253 -4.87 17.45 21.24
C PRO A 253 -4.95 16.03 21.80
N SER A 254 -5.24 15.92 23.09
CA SER A 254 -5.34 14.64 23.80
C SER A 254 -6.50 13.78 23.28
N TYR A 255 -6.50 12.51 23.62
CA TYR A 255 -7.62 11.61 23.30
C TYR A 255 -8.93 12.11 23.92
N GLU A 256 -8.87 12.61 25.14
CA GLU A 256 -10.01 13.14 25.91
C GLU A 256 -10.57 14.42 25.26
N GLU A 257 -9.70 15.38 24.91
CA GLU A 257 -10.13 16.60 24.20
C GLU A 257 -10.79 16.29 22.85
N ILE A 258 -10.32 15.27 22.13
CA ILE A 258 -10.94 14.84 20.86
C ILE A 258 -12.31 14.19 21.10
N LEU A 259 -12.50 13.50 22.23
CA LEU A 259 -13.82 12.96 22.61
C LEU A 259 -14.83 14.08 22.90
N GLU A 260 -14.38 15.15 23.54
CA GLU A 260 -15.20 16.32 23.87
C GLU A 260 -15.52 17.20 22.64
N ASP A 261 -14.53 17.43 21.77
CA ASP A 261 -14.69 18.20 20.54
C ASP A 261 -14.09 17.46 19.34
N LYS A 262 -14.94 16.92 18.47
CA LYS A 262 -14.55 16.21 17.24
C LYS A 262 -13.62 17.01 16.33
N ARG A 263 -13.67 18.35 16.34
CA ARG A 263 -12.81 19.22 15.55
C ARG A 263 -11.34 19.13 15.98
N LYS A 264 -11.08 18.73 17.23
CA LYS A 264 -9.74 18.48 17.73
C LYS A 264 -9.02 17.32 16.99
N LEU A 265 -9.77 16.36 16.43
CA LEU A 265 -9.17 15.33 15.57
C LEU A 265 -8.61 15.94 14.29
N LEU A 266 -9.28 16.93 13.70
CA LEU A 266 -8.80 17.62 12.50
C LEU A 266 -7.54 18.43 12.79
N GLU A 267 -7.50 19.13 13.94
CA GLU A 267 -6.32 19.83 14.43
C GLU A 267 -5.15 18.87 14.62
N ALA A 268 -5.34 17.78 15.38
CA ALA A 268 -4.32 16.76 15.61
C ALA A 268 -3.79 16.14 14.30
N THR A 269 -4.68 15.86 13.34
CA THR A 269 -4.31 15.27 12.06
C THR A 269 -3.48 16.24 11.21
N ARG A 270 -3.80 17.52 11.20
CA ARG A 270 -3.03 18.54 10.47
C ARG A 270 -1.66 18.78 11.08
N LEU A 271 -1.57 18.86 12.40
CA LEU A 271 -0.30 18.96 13.11
C LEU A 271 0.59 17.74 12.85
N MET A 272 0.01 16.55 12.89
CA MET A 272 0.71 15.31 12.54
C MET A 272 1.21 15.32 11.08
N GLU A 273 0.37 15.71 10.12
CA GLU A 273 0.75 15.78 8.70
C GLU A 273 1.89 16.77 8.47
N ALA A 274 1.84 17.94 9.10
CA ALA A 274 2.89 18.95 9.02
C ALA A 274 4.22 18.45 9.62
N ALA A 275 4.20 17.91 10.83
CA ALA A 275 5.39 17.39 11.49
C ALA A 275 6.01 16.19 10.77
N MET A 276 5.19 15.31 10.18
CA MET A 276 5.66 14.21 9.32
C MET A 276 6.36 14.73 8.06
N HIS A 277 5.91 15.85 7.50
CA HIS A 277 6.55 16.45 6.33
C HIS A 277 7.84 17.21 6.70
N GLU A 278 7.84 17.91 7.82
CA GLU A 278 9.03 18.59 8.36
C GLU A 278 10.13 17.57 8.74
N GLY A 279 9.74 16.44 9.34
CA GLY A 279 10.61 15.30 9.59
C GLY A 279 11.58 15.45 10.77
N THR A 280 11.50 16.53 11.56
CA THR A 280 12.50 16.85 12.60
C THR A 280 11.94 16.81 14.01
N ARG A 281 10.63 17.08 14.19
CA ARG A 281 10.04 17.18 15.52
C ARG A 281 9.31 15.90 15.93
N PRO A 282 9.55 15.41 17.17
CA PRO A 282 8.71 14.37 17.75
C PRO A 282 7.32 14.91 18.08
N LEU A 283 6.35 13.99 18.16
CA LEU A 283 4.96 14.27 18.54
C LEU A 283 4.61 13.54 19.83
N ALA A 284 3.77 14.14 20.67
CA ALA A 284 3.20 13.44 21.80
C ALA A 284 1.70 13.72 21.91
N GLN A 285 0.93 12.67 22.20
CA GLN A 285 -0.50 12.75 22.45
C GLN A 285 -0.84 12.12 23.79
N ALA A 286 -1.51 12.87 24.66
CA ALA A 286 -1.95 12.35 25.94
C ALA A 286 -3.12 11.37 25.78
N HIS A 287 -3.09 10.31 26.58
CA HIS A 287 -4.13 9.30 26.78
C HIS A 287 -4.23 9.02 28.28
N GLY A 288 -5.05 9.76 28.99
CA GLY A 288 -5.08 9.80 30.45
C GLY A 288 -3.75 10.31 31.00
N ARG A 289 -3.10 9.50 31.84
CA ARG A 289 -1.83 9.87 32.50
C ARG A 289 -0.57 9.54 31.70
N LYS A 290 -0.70 8.90 30.55
CA LYS A 290 0.42 8.48 29.69
C LYS A 290 0.40 9.23 28.38
N PHE A 291 1.57 9.33 27.77
CA PHE A 291 1.72 9.86 26.43
C PHE A 291 2.04 8.74 25.42
N VAL A 292 1.43 8.82 24.26
CA VAL A 292 1.90 8.14 23.07
C VAL A 292 2.90 9.07 22.39
N TYR A 293 4.17 8.72 22.48
CA TYR A 293 5.29 9.52 22.00
C TYR A 293 5.78 8.96 20.66
N CYS A 294 5.72 9.77 19.62
CA CYS A 294 6.20 9.44 18.29
C CYS A 294 7.53 10.13 18.05
N GLU A 295 8.60 9.37 17.88
CA GLU A 295 9.86 9.91 17.41
C GLU A 295 9.67 10.51 16.00
N PRO A 296 10.53 11.43 15.54
CA PRO A 296 10.47 11.92 14.16
C PRO A 296 10.47 10.77 13.14
N PRO A 297 9.88 10.94 11.95
CA PRO A 297 9.91 9.89 10.95
C PRO A 297 11.35 9.50 10.60
N ALA A 298 11.57 8.24 10.28
CA ALA A 298 12.85 7.80 9.74
C ALA A 298 13.18 8.61 8.47
N GLY A 299 14.43 9.05 8.37
CA GLY A 299 14.89 9.76 7.20
C GLY A 299 14.64 8.97 5.92
N GLN A 300 14.44 9.69 4.83
CA GLN A 300 14.24 9.04 3.54
C GLN A 300 15.50 8.32 3.08
N LEU A 301 15.33 7.13 2.52
CA LEU A 301 16.42 6.40 1.88
C LEU A 301 16.94 7.17 0.67
N GLY A 302 18.26 7.22 0.48
CA GLY A 302 18.87 7.64 -0.78
C GLY A 302 18.70 6.57 -1.87
N THR A 303 19.01 6.94 -3.11
CA THR A 303 18.93 6.03 -4.27
C THR A 303 19.74 4.76 -4.06
N GLU A 304 20.99 4.86 -3.62
CA GLU A 304 21.87 3.70 -3.35
C GLU A 304 21.31 2.75 -2.29
N GLN A 305 20.77 3.31 -1.21
CA GLN A 305 20.15 2.51 -0.15
C GLN A 305 18.88 1.81 -0.64
N LEU A 306 18.09 2.49 -1.48
CA LEU A 306 16.89 1.92 -2.06
C LEU A 306 17.26 0.81 -3.05
N ASP A 307 18.27 1.01 -3.89
CA ASP A 307 18.78 0.02 -4.82
C ASP A 307 19.25 -1.25 -4.07
N ALA A 308 20.04 -1.08 -3.02
CA ALA A 308 20.51 -2.20 -2.19
C ALA A 308 19.38 -3.05 -1.58
N ILE A 309 18.23 -2.45 -1.26
CA ILE A 309 17.05 -3.16 -0.78
C ILE A 309 16.41 -4.01 -1.89
N TYR A 310 16.32 -3.49 -3.11
CA TYR A 310 15.72 -4.22 -4.23
C TYR A 310 16.68 -5.26 -4.86
N GLU A 311 17.96 -5.20 -4.53
CA GLU A 311 18.97 -6.21 -4.89
C GLU A 311 18.96 -7.44 -4.00
N LEU A 312 18.28 -7.40 -2.85
CA LEU A 312 18.14 -8.54 -1.95
C LEU A 312 17.61 -9.79 -2.70
N PRO A 313 17.98 -11.00 -2.26
CA PRO A 313 17.74 -12.23 -3.02
C PRO A 313 16.30 -12.73 -2.94
N PHE A 314 15.37 -11.93 -3.47
CA PHE A 314 13.98 -12.33 -3.57
C PHE A 314 13.77 -13.41 -4.62
N THR A 315 13.03 -14.46 -4.26
CA THR A 315 12.62 -15.51 -5.20
C THR A 315 11.52 -15.05 -6.15
N ARG A 316 10.75 -14.03 -5.78
CA ARG A 316 9.52 -13.52 -6.45
C ARG A 316 8.44 -14.58 -6.63
N LEU A 317 8.40 -15.55 -5.74
CA LEU A 317 7.46 -16.66 -5.71
C LEU A 317 6.72 -16.71 -4.38
N ALA A 318 5.60 -17.42 -4.38
CA ALA A 318 4.94 -17.83 -3.14
C ALA A 318 5.74 -18.96 -2.48
N HIS A 319 5.70 -19.02 -1.15
CA HIS A 319 6.34 -20.12 -0.41
C HIS A 319 5.79 -21.47 -0.89
N PRO A 320 6.64 -22.51 -1.06
CA PRO A 320 6.24 -23.78 -1.66
C PRO A 320 5.21 -24.60 -0.84
N SER A 321 4.96 -24.24 0.42
CA SER A 321 3.90 -24.85 1.23
C SER A 321 2.48 -24.57 0.71
N TYR A 322 2.27 -23.51 -0.09
CA TYR A 322 0.96 -23.20 -0.63
C TYR A 322 0.64 -24.02 -1.88
N ARG A 323 -0.56 -24.63 -1.89
CA ARG A 323 -1.08 -25.42 -3.02
C ARG A 323 -1.94 -24.60 -3.96
N GLU A 324 -2.59 -23.55 -3.46
CA GLU A 324 -3.46 -22.67 -4.21
C GLU A 324 -2.72 -21.38 -4.60
N PRO A 325 -3.00 -20.78 -5.77
CA PRO A 325 -2.35 -19.53 -6.17
C PRO A 325 -2.76 -18.38 -5.24
N ILE A 326 -1.85 -17.43 -5.06
CA ILE A 326 -2.11 -16.19 -4.32
C ILE A 326 -2.35 -15.08 -5.34
N PRO A 327 -3.59 -14.55 -5.48
CA PRO A 327 -3.92 -13.57 -6.52
C PRO A 327 -3.02 -12.32 -6.51
N ALA A 328 -2.61 -11.86 -5.33
CA ALA A 328 -1.72 -10.71 -5.19
C ALA A 328 -0.35 -10.93 -5.84
N LEU A 329 0.18 -12.16 -5.85
CA LEU A 329 1.43 -12.48 -6.55
C LEU A 329 1.28 -12.27 -8.06
N GLU A 330 0.21 -12.75 -8.66
CA GLU A 330 -0.01 -12.64 -10.11
C GLU A 330 -0.09 -11.18 -10.56
N MET A 331 -0.57 -10.29 -9.69
CA MET A 331 -0.65 -8.85 -9.97
C MET A 331 0.72 -8.16 -10.01
N VAL A 332 1.70 -8.67 -9.24
CA VAL A 332 2.98 -8.00 -9.03
C VAL A 332 4.18 -8.74 -9.59
N LYS A 333 4.03 -10.02 -9.91
CA LYS A 333 5.11 -10.93 -10.31
C LYS A 333 6.08 -10.33 -11.33
N TRP A 334 5.56 -9.64 -12.32
CA TRP A 334 6.30 -9.03 -13.42
C TRP A 334 6.36 -7.50 -13.34
N SER A 335 6.10 -6.93 -12.17
CA SER A 335 6.23 -5.49 -11.94
C SER A 335 7.55 -5.14 -11.26
N VAL A 336 8.03 -3.93 -11.53
CA VAL A 336 9.24 -3.37 -10.94
C VAL A 336 8.88 -2.06 -10.26
N THR A 337 9.23 -1.93 -8.97
CA THR A 337 9.06 -0.67 -8.25
C THR A 337 10.22 0.26 -8.59
N ALA A 338 9.92 1.38 -9.23
CA ALA A 338 10.92 2.35 -9.65
C ALA A 338 11.03 3.57 -8.72
N VAL A 339 9.93 3.92 -8.05
CA VAL A 339 9.85 5.09 -7.16
C VAL A 339 9.00 4.79 -5.93
N ARG A 340 9.39 5.32 -4.78
CA ARG A 340 8.65 5.35 -3.52
C ARG A 340 8.30 6.77 -3.12
N GLY A 341 7.26 6.92 -2.29
CA GLY A 341 6.72 8.21 -1.90
C GLY A 341 5.76 8.79 -2.94
N CYS A 342 5.03 9.84 -2.57
CA CYS A 342 4.11 10.53 -3.48
C CYS A 342 3.93 11.98 -3.06
N GLY A 343 4.39 12.92 -3.88
CA GLY A 343 4.23 14.36 -3.68
C GLY A 343 2.79 14.89 -3.82
N GLY A 344 1.81 14.01 -4.13
CA GLY A 344 0.42 14.39 -4.42
C GLY A 344 -0.33 15.00 -3.23
N GLY A 345 -0.09 14.54 -2.00
CA GLY A 345 -0.70 15.11 -0.79
C GLY A 345 -2.23 15.08 -0.76
N CYS A 346 -2.88 14.19 -1.51
CA CYS A 346 -4.35 14.07 -1.52
C CYS A 346 -4.87 13.81 -0.11
N SER A 347 -5.90 14.55 0.33
CA SER A 347 -6.39 14.56 1.71
C SER A 347 -6.91 13.21 2.23
N PHE A 348 -7.24 12.28 1.32
CA PHE A 348 -7.76 10.94 1.64
C PHE A 348 -6.71 9.82 1.55
N CYS A 349 -5.49 10.12 1.06
CA CYS A 349 -4.55 9.09 0.67
C CYS A 349 -3.58 8.73 1.80
N SER A 350 -3.57 7.47 2.20
CA SER A 350 -2.65 6.94 3.22
C SER A 350 -1.22 6.74 2.72
N ILE A 351 -0.97 6.80 1.41
CA ILE A 351 0.37 6.58 0.84
C ILE A 351 1.37 7.61 1.37
N ALA A 352 1.00 8.89 1.35
CA ALA A 352 1.87 9.95 1.85
C ALA A 352 2.16 9.81 3.36
N LEU A 353 1.22 9.27 4.14
CA LEU A 353 1.39 9.02 5.58
C LEU A 353 2.28 7.80 5.87
N HIS A 354 2.34 6.83 4.95
CA HIS A 354 3.13 5.61 5.14
C HIS A 354 4.45 5.63 4.38
N GLN A 355 4.48 6.10 3.13
CA GLN A 355 5.69 6.14 2.30
C GLN A 355 6.38 7.51 2.26
N SER A 356 5.84 8.52 2.94
CA SER A 356 6.26 9.92 2.86
C SER A 356 5.78 10.65 1.60
N ARG A 357 5.77 11.98 1.68
CA ARG A 357 5.57 12.88 0.52
C ARG A 357 6.86 13.12 -0.27
N HIS A 358 8.00 12.81 0.32
CA HIS A 358 9.28 12.87 -0.36
C HIS A 358 9.42 11.72 -1.34
N LEU A 359 9.98 11.98 -2.49
CA LEU A 359 10.16 11.01 -3.56
C LEU A 359 11.57 10.42 -3.49
N CYS A 360 11.67 9.11 -3.57
CA CYS A 360 12.93 8.39 -3.72
C CYS A 360 12.84 7.44 -4.90
N SER A 361 13.75 7.59 -5.86
CA SER A 361 13.79 6.79 -7.09
C SER A 361 14.98 5.85 -7.09
N ARG A 362 14.80 4.68 -7.67
CA ARG A 362 15.88 3.74 -7.96
C ARG A 362 16.68 4.21 -9.16
N SER A 363 17.95 3.83 -9.20
CA SER A 363 18.81 4.09 -10.35
C SER A 363 18.36 3.27 -11.59
N PRO A 364 18.68 3.75 -12.81
CA PRO A 364 18.48 2.96 -14.03
C PRO A 364 19.19 1.61 -13.97
N GLU A 365 20.39 1.55 -13.41
CA GLU A 365 21.22 0.35 -13.29
C GLU A 365 20.54 -0.72 -12.47
N SER A 366 20.03 -0.35 -11.29
CA SER A 366 19.27 -1.25 -10.42
C SER A 366 18.01 -1.81 -11.10
N LEU A 367 17.28 -0.95 -11.84
CA LEU A 367 16.10 -1.35 -12.60
C LEU A 367 16.45 -2.30 -13.75
N HIS A 368 17.54 -2.04 -14.49
CA HIS A 368 18.04 -2.94 -15.53
C HIS A 368 18.43 -4.31 -14.96
N GLN A 369 19.14 -4.34 -13.84
CA GLN A 369 19.55 -5.60 -13.19
C GLN A 369 18.32 -6.42 -12.76
N GLU A 370 17.31 -5.78 -12.16
CA GLU A 370 16.09 -6.48 -11.76
C GLU A 370 15.33 -7.03 -12.98
N VAL A 371 15.19 -6.26 -14.05
CA VAL A 371 14.52 -6.74 -15.29
C VAL A 371 15.29 -7.90 -15.91
N ARG A 372 16.63 -7.87 -15.93
CA ARG A 372 17.43 -9.03 -16.38
C ARG A 372 17.16 -10.27 -15.55
N LYS A 373 17.05 -10.13 -14.20
CA LYS A 373 16.68 -11.26 -13.33
C LYS A 373 15.28 -11.80 -13.70
N LEU A 374 14.31 -10.91 -14.01
CA LEU A 374 12.97 -11.33 -14.44
C LEU A 374 12.99 -12.14 -15.74
N THR A 375 13.83 -11.79 -16.71
CA THR A 375 13.90 -12.51 -18.00
C THR A 375 14.38 -13.95 -17.84
N ALA A 376 15.12 -14.26 -16.78
CA ALA A 376 15.60 -15.61 -16.47
C ALA A 376 14.61 -16.44 -15.64
N MET A 377 13.51 -15.85 -15.16
CA MET A 377 12.55 -16.56 -14.29
C MET A 377 11.64 -17.50 -15.07
N PRO A 378 11.27 -18.65 -14.49
CA PRO A 378 10.26 -19.55 -15.07
C PRO A 378 8.93 -18.83 -15.32
N GLY A 379 8.34 -19.07 -16.52
CA GLY A 379 7.07 -18.46 -16.91
C GLY A 379 7.18 -17.03 -17.44
N TRP A 380 8.40 -16.50 -17.65
CA TRP A 380 8.58 -15.22 -18.31
C TRP A 380 8.06 -15.24 -19.74
N LYS A 381 7.24 -14.24 -20.12
CA LYS A 381 6.61 -14.12 -21.45
C LYS A 381 7.07 -12.88 -22.22
N GLY A 382 8.09 -12.19 -21.74
CA GLY A 382 8.66 -11.00 -22.40
C GLY A 382 8.01 -9.68 -21.99
N MET A 383 7.18 -9.63 -20.93
CA MET A 383 6.49 -8.41 -20.55
C MET A 383 6.78 -7.98 -19.10
N VAL A 384 7.36 -6.80 -18.95
CA VAL A 384 7.33 -6.07 -17.67
C VAL A 384 5.97 -5.39 -17.56
N SER A 385 5.15 -5.84 -16.60
CA SER A 385 3.75 -5.37 -16.49
C SER A 385 3.64 -3.93 -15.94
N ASP A 386 4.64 -3.48 -15.19
CA ASP A 386 4.67 -2.15 -14.59
C ASP A 386 6.10 -1.76 -14.22
N VAL A 387 6.52 -0.56 -14.58
CA VAL A 387 7.71 0.11 -14.05
C VAL A 387 7.21 1.38 -13.36
N GLY A 388 6.99 1.30 -12.04
CA GLY A 388 6.27 2.39 -11.39
C GLY A 388 6.40 2.42 -9.88
N GLY A 389 5.35 2.87 -9.24
CA GLY A 389 5.25 3.06 -7.80
C GLY A 389 3.89 3.65 -7.45
N PRO A 390 3.77 4.49 -6.41
CA PRO A 390 2.52 5.19 -6.13
C PRO A 390 2.03 6.04 -7.31
N THR A 391 2.98 6.62 -8.09
CA THR A 391 2.74 7.37 -9.31
C THR A 391 3.94 7.22 -10.22
N ALA A 392 3.79 6.53 -11.35
CA ALA A 392 4.91 6.11 -12.20
C ALA A 392 5.73 7.28 -12.76
N ASN A 393 5.07 8.30 -13.29
CA ASN A 393 5.75 9.45 -13.92
C ASN A 393 6.29 10.50 -12.92
N LEU A 394 6.42 10.13 -11.65
CA LEU A 394 7.22 10.86 -10.67
C LEU A 394 8.59 10.22 -10.41
N TRP A 395 8.96 9.17 -11.16
CA TRP A 395 10.32 8.66 -11.12
C TRP A 395 11.32 9.76 -11.51
N GLY A 396 12.42 9.85 -10.77
CA GLY A 396 13.44 10.88 -10.95
C GLY A 396 13.05 12.27 -10.45
N ALA A 397 11.78 12.49 -10.10
CA ALA A 397 11.37 13.80 -9.61
C ALA A 397 11.99 14.13 -8.24
N SER A 398 12.40 15.38 -8.05
CA SER A 398 13.05 15.88 -6.85
C SER A 398 12.59 17.29 -6.48
N CYS A 399 12.78 17.68 -5.23
CA CYS A 399 12.54 19.05 -4.76
C CYS A 399 13.86 19.83 -4.75
N ARG A 400 13.88 21.03 -5.30
CA ARG A 400 15.07 21.91 -5.26
C ARG A 400 15.46 22.36 -3.85
N LEU A 401 14.52 22.34 -2.91
CA LEU A 401 14.71 22.78 -1.52
C LEU A 401 14.85 21.61 -0.54
N ASP A 402 15.04 20.38 -1.01
CA ASP A 402 15.07 19.15 -0.19
C ASP A 402 13.87 19.00 0.76
N GLY A 403 12.77 19.73 0.52
CA GLY A 403 11.59 19.75 1.36
C GLY A 403 11.74 20.47 2.71
N ARG A 404 12.92 20.96 3.05
CA ARG A 404 13.15 21.70 4.30
C ARG A 404 12.32 23.00 4.31
N ASN A 405 11.68 23.26 5.45
CA ASN A 405 10.82 24.45 5.64
C ASN A 405 9.66 24.59 4.62
N CYS A 406 9.27 23.48 3.99
CA CYS A 406 8.18 23.48 3.03
C CYS A 406 6.81 23.53 3.75
N GLN A 407 6.04 24.60 3.50
CA GLN A 407 4.70 24.80 4.06
C GLN A 407 3.58 24.21 3.17
N ARG A 408 3.89 23.67 1.99
CA ARG A 408 2.87 23.14 1.08
C ARG A 408 2.32 21.81 1.57
N GLU A 409 1.01 21.65 1.48
CA GLU A 409 0.32 20.38 1.75
C GLU A 409 0.43 19.38 0.59
N SER A 410 0.85 19.86 -0.62
CA SER A 410 1.01 19.06 -1.83
C SER A 410 2.04 19.69 -2.76
N CYS A 411 2.82 18.86 -3.45
CA CYS A 411 3.71 19.30 -4.53
C CYS A 411 2.97 19.47 -5.87
N LEU A 412 1.71 18.99 -5.95
CA LEU A 412 0.94 18.92 -7.19
C LEU A 412 -0.42 19.65 -7.10
N TYR A 413 -0.76 20.20 -5.93
CA TYR A 413 -2.03 20.89 -5.68
C TYR A 413 -1.77 22.23 -4.95
N PRO A 414 -2.54 23.32 -5.24
CA PRO A 414 -3.55 23.47 -6.31
C PRO A 414 -2.94 23.37 -7.71
N GLU A 415 -1.69 23.69 -7.84
CA GLU A 415 -0.87 23.59 -9.03
C GLU A 415 0.49 22.95 -8.72
N CYS A 416 1.16 22.46 -9.74
CA CYS A 416 2.49 21.87 -9.60
C CYS A 416 3.47 22.89 -9.00
N CYS A 417 4.11 22.51 -7.90
CA CYS A 417 5.07 23.34 -7.19
C CYS A 417 6.23 23.76 -8.11
N PRO A 418 6.61 25.03 -8.18
CA PRO A 418 7.75 25.49 -8.99
C PRO A 418 9.09 24.85 -8.56
N GLN A 419 9.19 24.40 -7.30
CA GLN A 419 10.37 23.73 -6.79
C GLN A 419 10.43 22.24 -7.12
N LEU A 420 9.33 21.65 -7.61
CA LEU A 420 9.32 20.25 -8.04
C LEU A 420 9.91 20.14 -9.45
N GLN A 421 11.02 19.47 -9.55
CA GLN A 421 11.64 19.11 -10.82
C GLN A 421 11.08 17.78 -11.30
N LEU A 422 10.36 17.81 -12.41
CA LEU A 422 9.87 16.61 -13.09
C LEU A 422 10.90 16.15 -14.12
N ARG A 423 11.16 14.84 -14.20
CA ARG A 423 12.14 14.25 -15.13
C ARG A 423 11.47 13.25 -16.07
N GLN A 424 10.33 13.64 -16.65
CA GLN A 424 9.52 12.74 -17.46
C GLN A 424 10.22 12.28 -18.75
N GLY A 425 11.05 13.14 -19.37
CA GLY A 425 11.87 12.78 -20.51
C GLY A 425 12.88 11.68 -20.16
N GLU A 426 13.56 11.80 -19.01
CA GLU A 426 14.50 10.77 -18.52
C GLU A 426 13.75 9.45 -18.19
N TYR A 427 12.54 9.53 -17.62
CA TYR A 427 11.71 8.36 -17.37
C TYR A 427 11.30 7.66 -18.68
N LEU A 428 10.97 8.41 -19.71
CA LEU A 428 10.67 7.85 -21.04
C LEU A 428 11.88 7.10 -21.62
N GLU A 429 13.09 7.69 -21.51
CA GLU A 429 14.32 7.02 -21.97
C GLU A 429 14.66 5.78 -21.15
N LEU A 430 14.40 5.81 -19.83
CA LEU A 430 14.50 4.62 -18.99
C LEU A 430 13.60 3.49 -19.52
N LEU A 431 12.32 3.77 -19.77
CA LEU A 431 11.38 2.76 -20.26
C LEU A 431 11.84 2.18 -21.61
N ARG A 432 12.34 3.03 -22.51
CA ARG A 432 12.92 2.61 -23.79
C ARG A 432 14.15 1.73 -23.60
N SER A 433 15.04 2.09 -22.68
CA SER A 433 16.24 1.31 -22.38
C SER A 433 15.91 -0.07 -21.83
N LEU A 434 14.90 -0.18 -20.97
CA LEU A 434 14.39 -1.46 -20.45
C LEU A 434 13.77 -2.33 -21.56
N THR A 435 13.09 -1.72 -22.55
CA THR A 435 12.52 -2.45 -23.69
C THR A 435 13.61 -3.05 -24.58
N ARG A 436 14.80 -2.43 -24.65
CA ARG A 436 15.95 -2.93 -25.43
C ARG A 436 16.70 -4.10 -24.79
N LEU A 437 16.37 -4.47 -23.53
CA LEU A 437 17.02 -5.59 -22.88
C LEU A 437 16.68 -6.94 -23.55
N PRO A 438 17.66 -7.86 -23.68
CA PRO A 438 17.41 -9.18 -24.23
C PRO A 438 16.28 -9.90 -23.51
N GLY A 439 15.34 -10.50 -24.26
CA GLY A 439 14.19 -11.22 -23.71
C GLY A 439 13.01 -10.33 -23.29
N VAL A 440 13.13 -9.00 -23.33
CA VAL A 440 12.02 -8.07 -23.10
C VAL A 440 11.36 -7.71 -24.43
N LYS A 441 10.07 -7.99 -24.55
CA LYS A 441 9.24 -7.66 -25.71
C LYS A 441 8.41 -6.39 -25.47
N ARG A 442 8.03 -6.15 -24.22
CA ARG A 442 7.17 -5.03 -23.82
C ARG A 442 7.46 -4.56 -22.41
N VAL A 443 7.38 -3.25 -22.23
CA VAL A 443 7.33 -2.60 -20.92
C VAL A 443 6.02 -1.82 -20.84
N GLY A 444 5.30 -1.96 -19.72
CA GLY A 444 4.02 -1.29 -19.47
C GLY A 444 4.07 -0.37 -18.26
N ILE A 445 3.15 0.58 -18.22
CA ILE A 445 2.86 1.39 -17.04
C ILE A 445 1.48 0.99 -16.52
N GLY A 446 1.48 0.21 -15.46
CA GLY A 446 0.26 -0.33 -14.87
C GLY A 446 -0.18 0.36 -13.58
N SER A 447 0.71 1.06 -12.87
CA SER A 447 0.43 1.74 -11.60
C SER A 447 -0.34 3.05 -11.76
N GLY A 448 -0.44 3.58 -12.98
CA GLY A 448 -1.06 4.87 -13.26
C GLY A 448 -0.09 6.04 -13.23
N ILE A 449 -0.53 7.14 -13.76
CA ILE A 449 0.26 8.37 -13.86
C ILE A 449 -0.52 9.58 -13.33
N ARG A 450 0.19 10.64 -13.01
CA ARG A 450 -0.38 11.96 -12.82
C ARG A 450 -0.53 12.64 -14.18
N PHE A 451 -1.76 12.82 -14.61
CA PHE A 451 -2.07 13.44 -15.90
C PHE A 451 -1.70 14.93 -15.95
N ASP A 452 -1.86 15.64 -14.82
CA ASP A 452 -1.47 17.04 -14.65
C ASP A 452 0.05 17.26 -14.78
N ALA A 453 0.86 16.31 -14.31
CA ALA A 453 2.30 16.31 -14.54
C ALA A 453 2.63 15.93 -16.00
N ALA A 454 1.94 14.93 -16.57
CA ALA A 454 2.20 14.47 -17.94
C ALA A 454 1.92 15.55 -18.99
N LEU A 455 0.91 16.41 -18.78
CA LEU A 455 0.61 17.54 -19.67
C LEU A 455 1.76 18.57 -19.78
N LYS A 456 2.69 18.58 -18.82
CA LYS A 456 3.83 19.50 -18.85
C LYS A 456 4.96 19.06 -19.81
N ASP A 457 4.90 17.81 -20.31
CA ASP A 457 5.90 17.27 -21.24
C ASP A 457 5.22 16.55 -22.41
N ARG A 458 5.07 17.27 -23.51
CA ARG A 458 4.43 16.73 -24.72
C ARG A 458 5.18 15.55 -25.35
N ARG A 459 6.52 15.52 -25.22
CA ARG A 459 7.34 14.41 -25.75
C ARG A 459 7.11 13.15 -24.92
N PHE A 460 7.05 13.31 -23.59
CA PHE A 460 6.69 12.21 -22.70
C PHE A 460 5.30 11.66 -23.02
N LEU A 461 4.31 12.54 -23.19
CA LEU A 461 2.93 12.10 -23.45
C LEU A 461 2.83 11.37 -24.80
N ASP A 462 3.50 11.85 -25.85
CA ASP A 462 3.55 11.21 -27.17
C ASP A 462 4.19 9.82 -27.10
N GLY A 463 5.36 9.69 -26.45
CA GLY A 463 6.03 8.42 -26.25
C GLY A 463 5.24 7.45 -25.35
N LEU A 464 4.62 7.95 -24.29
CA LEU A 464 3.77 7.16 -23.42
C LEU A 464 2.64 6.46 -24.20
N VAL A 465 1.87 7.24 -24.98
CA VAL A 465 0.75 6.72 -25.79
C VAL A 465 1.26 5.83 -26.91
N GLY A 466 2.33 6.26 -27.59
CA GLY A 466 2.91 5.53 -28.72
C GLY A 466 3.54 4.20 -28.33
N GLU A 467 4.13 4.05 -27.14
CA GLU A 467 5.01 2.93 -26.83
C GLU A 467 4.58 2.11 -25.60
N PHE A 468 4.06 2.76 -24.52
CA PHE A 468 3.99 2.15 -23.19
C PHE A 468 2.59 1.91 -22.64
N VAL A 469 1.52 2.43 -23.27
CA VAL A 469 0.14 2.08 -22.93
C VAL A 469 -0.26 0.79 -23.63
N SER A 470 -0.64 -0.22 -22.84
CA SER A 470 -0.98 -1.57 -23.33
C SER A 470 -2.47 -1.77 -23.62
N GLY A 471 -3.20 -0.71 -24.00
CA GLY A 471 -4.65 -0.72 -24.27
C GLY A 471 -5.46 0.07 -23.26
N GLN A 472 -5.09 0.08 -22.00
CA GLN A 472 -5.79 0.83 -20.96
C GLN A 472 -4.82 1.69 -20.13
N LEU A 473 -5.13 2.97 -20.00
CA LEU A 473 -4.43 3.91 -19.10
C LEU A 473 -5.34 4.29 -17.93
N LYS A 474 -4.88 4.02 -16.72
CA LYS A 474 -5.61 4.33 -15.49
C LYS A 474 -5.26 5.72 -15.00
N LEU A 475 -6.29 6.55 -14.83
CA LEU A 475 -6.15 7.92 -14.34
C LEU A 475 -7.12 8.17 -13.18
N ALA A 476 -6.72 8.99 -12.24
CA ALA A 476 -7.50 9.26 -11.03
C ALA A 476 -7.91 10.76 -10.96
N PRO A 477 -8.91 11.23 -11.75
CA PRO A 477 -9.48 12.55 -11.57
C PRO A 477 -10.25 12.68 -10.26
N GLU A 478 -10.77 11.58 -9.72
CA GLU A 478 -11.57 11.40 -8.50
C GLU A 478 -12.96 12.01 -8.58
N HIS A 479 -13.13 13.24 -9.04
CA HIS A 479 -14.40 13.95 -9.18
C HIS A 479 -14.31 15.02 -10.27
N CYS A 480 -15.46 15.64 -10.64
CA CYS A 480 -15.53 16.78 -11.55
C CYS A 480 -15.97 18.09 -10.86
N SER A 481 -16.54 18.03 -9.65
CA SER A 481 -16.91 19.22 -8.88
C SER A 481 -15.65 19.88 -8.31
N GLU A 482 -15.42 21.15 -8.66
CA GLU A 482 -14.27 21.93 -8.19
C GLU A 482 -14.22 21.99 -6.66
N ARG A 483 -15.36 22.20 -6.00
CA ARG A 483 -15.48 22.23 -4.55
C ARG A 483 -15.05 20.91 -3.91
N VAL A 484 -15.44 19.77 -4.47
CA VAL A 484 -15.07 18.46 -3.97
C VAL A 484 -13.58 18.19 -4.23
N LEU A 485 -13.07 18.54 -5.41
CA LEU A 485 -11.65 18.41 -5.76
C LEU A 485 -10.76 19.27 -4.85
N HIS A 486 -11.21 20.47 -4.48
CA HIS A 486 -10.51 21.32 -3.51
C HIS A 486 -10.36 20.60 -2.14
N LEU A 487 -11.43 20.03 -1.61
CA LEU A 487 -11.40 19.26 -0.37
C LEU A 487 -10.53 17.99 -0.47
N MET A 488 -10.48 17.37 -1.65
CA MET A 488 -9.62 16.22 -1.96
C MET A 488 -8.13 16.59 -2.12
N ARG A 489 -7.80 17.88 -2.27
CA ARG A 489 -6.48 18.37 -2.70
C ARG A 489 -6.09 17.78 -4.06
N LYS A 490 -7.03 17.85 -5.02
CA LYS A 490 -6.84 17.41 -6.40
C LYS A 490 -6.85 18.62 -7.35
N THR A 491 -6.13 18.49 -8.44
CA THR A 491 -6.05 19.52 -9.48
C THR A 491 -7.38 19.70 -10.21
N ASP A 492 -7.53 20.83 -10.88
CA ASP A 492 -8.71 21.16 -11.68
C ASP A 492 -9.06 20.05 -12.68
N PHE A 493 -10.35 19.75 -12.78
CA PHE A 493 -10.86 18.71 -13.68
C PHE A 493 -10.63 19.05 -15.16
N ARG A 494 -10.53 20.33 -15.53
CA ARG A 494 -10.19 20.76 -16.89
C ARG A 494 -8.88 20.18 -17.39
N LEU A 495 -7.88 19.95 -16.50
CA LEU A 495 -6.64 19.28 -16.87
C LEU A 495 -6.87 17.81 -17.25
N PHE A 496 -7.83 17.15 -16.61
CA PHE A 496 -8.22 15.80 -17.02
C PHE A 496 -8.89 15.79 -18.39
N GLU A 497 -9.76 16.75 -18.68
CA GLU A 497 -10.41 16.90 -19.99
C GLU A 497 -9.39 17.22 -21.09
N GLU A 498 -8.45 18.12 -20.83
CA GLU A 498 -7.34 18.42 -21.73
C GLU A 498 -6.51 17.17 -22.03
N PHE A 499 -6.13 16.43 -20.97
CA PHE A 499 -5.39 15.18 -21.13
C PHE A 499 -6.17 14.18 -22.00
N THR A 500 -7.47 14.01 -21.76
CA THR A 500 -8.28 13.07 -22.55
C THR A 500 -8.35 13.45 -24.04
N GLY A 501 -8.42 14.74 -24.35
CA GLY A 501 -8.39 15.27 -25.71
C GLY A 501 -7.05 15.00 -26.38
N GLN A 502 -5.94 15.31 -25.71
CA GLN A 502 -4.59 15.04 -26.22
C GLN A 502 -4.35 13.54 -26.40
N PHE A 503 -4.75 12.71 -25.43
CA PHE A 503 -4.63 11.25 -25.49
C PHE A 503 -5.37 10.67 -26.71
N ALA A 504 -6.62 11.08 -26.94
CA ALA A 504 -7.39 10.63 -28.09
C ALA A 504 -6.75 11.03 -29.43
N SER A 505 -6.20 12.25 -29.51
CA SER A 505 -5.47 12.71 -30.69
C SER A 505 -4.21 11.90 -30.96
N LEU A 506 -3.45 11.59 -29.89
CA LEU A 506 -2.23 10.75 -29.99
C LEU A 506 -2.55 9.30 -30.36
N CYS A 507 -3.63 8.73 -29.82
CA CYS A 507 -4.08 7.40 -30.23
C CYS A 507 -4.35 7.33 -31.75
N ARG A 508 -5.04 8.35 -32.30
CA ARG A 508 -5.24 8.44 -33.77
C ARG A 508 -3.92 8.59 -34.52
N LYS A 509 -3.03 9.47 -34.06
CA LYS A 509 -1.69 9.65 -34.64
C LYS A 509 -0.89 8.35 -34.74
N HIS A 510 -0.94 7.52 -33.68
CA HIS A 510 -0.20 6.27 -33.60
C HIS A 510 -0.99 5.05 -34.12
N GLY A 511 -2.21 5.21 -34.64
CA GLY A 511 -3.06 4.12 -35.09
C GLY A 511 -3.39 3.10 -34.00
N LYS A 512 -3.57 3.55 -32.75
CA LYS A 512 -3.78 2.68 -31.60
C LYS A 512 -5.19 2.80 -31.03
N GLU A 513 -5.76 1.65 -30.68
CA GLU A 513 -7.01 1.55 -29.95
C GLU A 513 -6.71 1.41 -28.45
N GLN A 514 -6.77 2.52 -27.75
CA GLN A 514 -6.46 2.59 -26.31
C GLN A 514 -7.53 3.41 -25.58
N TYR A 515 -7.75 3.07 -24.31
CA TYR A 515 -8.82 3.63 -23.50
C TYR A 515 -8.32 4.19 -22.18
N ILE A 516 -8.88 5.31 -21.74
CA ILE A 516 -8.70 5.83 -20.41
C ILE A 516 -9.71 5.16 -19.46
N ILE A 517 -9.24 4.67 -18.33
CA ILE A 517 -10.06 4.15 -17.24
C ILE A 517 -10.03 5.18 -16.10
N PRO A 518 -11.04 6.06 -16.00
CA PRO A 518 -11.09 7.04 -14.94
C PRO A 518 -11.48 6.40 -13.61
N TYR A 519 -10.74 6.71 -12.56
CA TYR A 519 -11.07 6.39 -11.18
C TYR A 519 -11.80 7.58 -10.57
N VAL A 520 -12.99 7.34 -10.04
CA VAL A 520 -13.83 8.37 -9.42
C VAL A 520 -14.34 7.92 -8.06
N MET A 521 -14.64 8.88 -7.19
CA MET A 521 -15.02 8.64 -5.81
C MET A 521 -16.36 9.30 -5.48
N SER A 522 -17.26 8.52 -4.86
CA SER A 522 -18.52 9.00 -4.28
C SER A 522 -18.42 9.14 -2.76
N ALA A 523 -19.35 9.85 -2.16
CA ALA A 523 -19.52 10.02 -0.71
C ALA A 523 -18.26 10.54 0.01
N PHE A 524 -17.43 11.32 -0.68
CA PHE A 524 -16.33 12.04 -0.07
C PHE A 524 -16.88 13.16 0.85
N PRO A 525 -16.22 13.49 1.99
CA PRO A 525 -16.66 14.62 2.83
C PRO A 525 -16.83 15.90 2.02
N GLY A 526 -18.01 16.49 2.08
CA GLY A 526 -18.40 17.64 1.28
C GLY A 526 -19.06 17.31 -0.07
N CYS A 527 -19.05 16.05 -0.53
CA CYS A 527 -19.73 15.66 -1.77
C CYS A 527 -21.23 15.46 -1.53
N THR A 528 -22.06 16.14 -2.31
CA THR A 528 -23.53 16.03 -2.27
C THR A 528 -24.05 15.14 -3.40
N ILE A 529 -25.37 14.89 -3.41
CA ILE A 529 -26.02 14.12 -4.48
C ILE A 529 -25.97 14.87 -5.81
N GLU A 530 -26.04 16.21 -5.77
CA GLU A 530 -25.97 17.10 -6.94
C GLU A 530 -24.57 17.06 -7.58
N ASP A 531 -23.51 17.02 -6.77
CA ASP A 531 -22.15 16.82 -7.26
C ASP A 531 -22.01 15.48 -8.00
N MET A 532 -22.61 14.40 -7.45
CA MET A 532 -22.63 13.10 -8.11
C MET A 532 -23.46 13.08 -9.39
N GLN A 533 -24.58 13.84 -9.45
CA GLN A 533 -25.39 14.00 -10.66
C GLN A 533 -24.59 14.72 -11.75
N THR A 534 -23.81 15.73 -11.38
CA THR A 534 -22.92 16.44 -12.30
C THR A 534 -21.89 15.49 -12.88
N LEU A 535 -21.24 14.68 -12.05
CA LEU A 535 -20.27 13.68 -12.49
C LEU A 535 -20.91 12.62 -13.40
N ALA A 536 -22.08 12.11 -13.04
CA ALA A 536 -22.82 11.15 -13.86
C ALA A 536 -23.25 11.72 -15.22
N THR A 537 -23.63 13.00 -15.25
CA THR A 537 -23.96 13.71 -16.49
C THR A 537 -22.76 13.86 -17.39
N TRP A 538 -21.59 14.19 -16.82
CA TRP A 538 -20.33 14.22 -17.56
C TRP A 538 -19.99 12.86 -18.21
N PHE A 539 -20.14 11.75 -17.48
CA PHE A 539 -19.94 10.40 -18.06
C PHE A 539 -20.90 10.12 -19.21
N ARG A 540 -22.19 10.46 -19.03
CA ARG A 540 -23.22 10.26 -20.08
C ARG A 540 -22.96 11.09 -21.33
N SER A 541 -22.57 12.36 -21.17
CA SER A 541 -22.29 13.25 -22.32
C SER A 541 -21.15 12.75 -23.21
N ARG A 542 -20.25 11.92 -22.64
CA ARG A 542 -19.13 11.31 -23.38
C ARG A 542 -19.37 9.87 -23.80
N GLY A 543 -20.55 9.32 -23.53
CA GLY A 543 -20.86 7.91 -23.79
C GLY A 543 -20.02 6.95 -22.93
N TRP A 544 -19.40 7.41 -21.84
CA TRP A 544 -18.56 6.61 -20.96
C TRP A 544 -19.37 5.96 -19.85
N LYS A 545 -18.97 4.72 -19.48
CA LYS A 545 -19.53 4.04 -18.31
C LYS A 545 -18.48 4.02 -17.19
N PRO A 546 -18.83 4.44 -15.96
CA PRO A 546 -17.92 4.35 -14.82
C PRO A 546 -17.52 2.88 -14.58
N GLN A 547 -16.25 2.54 -14.80
CA GLN A 547 -15.75 1.18 -14.56
C GLN A 547 -15.08 1.07 -13.19
N GLN A 548 -14.52 2.15 -12.69
CA GLN A 548 -13.77 2.22 -11.45
C GLN A 548 -14.31 3.37 -10.58
N ALA A 549 -15.53 3.21 -10.09
CA ALA A 549 -16.10 4.10 -9.10
C ALA A 549 -15.97 3.50 -7.70
N GLN A 550 -15.54 4.30 -6.76
CA GLN A 550 -15.38 3.91 -5.37
C GLN A 550 -16.21 4.81 -4.46
N CYS A 551 -16.74 4.22 -3.39
CA CYS A 551 -17.26 5.00 -2.30
C CYS A 551 -16.12 5.28 -1.31
N PHE A 552 -16.01 6.51 -0.83
CA PHE A 552 -15.03 6.91 0.16
C PHE A 552 -15.07 6.02 1.41
N ILE A 553 -13.92 5.54 1.84
CA ILE A 553 -13.74 4.83 3.10
C ILE A 553 -12.87 5.70 4.00
N PRO A 554 -13.39 6.15 5.14
CA PRO A 554 -12.57 6.87 6.12
C PRO A 554 -11.37 6.03 6.56
N THR A 555 -10.19 6.46 6.17
CA THR A 555 -8.92 5.79 6.48
C THR A 555 -8.22 6.54 7.62
N PRO A 556 -7.91 5.90 8.76
CA PRO A 556 -7.33 6.56 9.91
C PRO A 556 -6.10 7.41 9.57
N GLY A 557 -5.93 8.53 10.25
CA GLY A 557 -4.79 9.44 10.08
C GLY A 557 -4.83 10.33 8.84
N THR A 558 -5.85 10.21 7.96
CA THR A 558 -6.01 11.09 6.80
C THR A 558 -6.87 12.31 7.15
N VAL A 559 -6.56 13.47 6.53
CA VAL A 559 -7.33 14.71 6.73
C VAL A 559 -8.79 14.51 6.32
N ALA A 560 -9.05 13.79 5.23
CA ALA A 560 -10.42 13.48 4.81
C ALA A 560 -11.20 12.68 5.85
N THR A 561 -10.55 11.79 6.60
CA THR A 561 -11.20 11.06 7.70
C THR A 561 -11.48 11.97 8.89
N ALA A 562 -10.60 12.90 9.20
CA ALA A 562 -10.84 13.90 10.24
C ALA A 562 -11.98 14.84 9.83
N MET A 563 -12.04 15.29 8.57
CA MET A 563 -13.18 16.05 8.04
C MET A 563 -14.49 15.25 8.11
N TYR A 564 -14.45 13.95 7.79
CA TYR A 564 -15.59 13.04 7.88
C TYR A 564 -16.12 12.95 9.31
N TYR A 565 -15.22 12.81 10.30
CA TYR A 565 -15.59 12.68 11.71
C TYR A 565 -16.11 14.01 12.28
N ALA A 566 -15.41 15.11 12.00
CA ALA A 566 -15.71 16.45 12.50
C ALA A 566 -16.85 17.17 11.73
N GLU A 567 -17.26 16.66 10.57
CA GLU A 567 -18.28 17.27 9.69
C GLU A 567 -17.97 18.72 9.30
N CYS A 568 -16.68 19.04 9.20
CA CYS A 568 -16.19 20.34 8.75
C CYS A 568 -14.97 20.19 7.83
N ASP A 569 -14.71 21.22 7.02
CA ASP A 569 -13.51 21.29 6.18
C ASP A 569 -12.25 21.58 7.01
N SER A 570 -11.09 21.63 6.36
CA SER A 570 -9.79 21.89 7.01
C SER A 570 -9.70 23.27 7.67
N ARG A 571 -10.66 24.18 7.44
CA ARG A 571 -10.77 25.52 8.04
C ARG A 571 -11.85 25.59 9.11
N GLY A 572 -12.50 24.46 9.45
CA GLY A 572 -13.58 24.40 10.44
C GLY A 572 -14.96 24.80 9.93
N LYS A 573 -15.13 25.06 8.61
CA LYS A 573 -16.44 25.36 8.03
C LYS A 573 -17.26 24.08 7.90
N PRO A 574 -18.53 24.05 8.37
CA PRO A 574 -19.40 22.89 8.23
C PRO A 574 -19.52 22.41 6.77
N ILE A 575 -19.47 21.11 6.56
CA ILE A 575 -19.66 20.45 5.26
C ILE A 575 -20.63 19.28 5.40
N TYR A 576 -21.32 18.96 4.31
CA TYR A 576 -22.15 17.76 4.25
C TYR A 576 -21.29 16.50 4.28
N VAL A 577 -21.73 15.49 5.04
CA VAL A 577 -21.07 14.17 5.09
C VAL A 577 -22.14 13.08 5.05
N ALA A 578 -22.03 12.17 4.08
CA ALA A 578 -22.88 10.99 4.00
C ALA A 578 -22.51 9.99 5.11
N LYS A 579 -23.19 10.05 6.26
CA LYS A 579 -22.89 9.22 7.44
C LYS A 579 -23.51 7.85 7.39
N THR A 580 -24.72 7.73 6.88
CA THR A 580 -25.45 6.45 6.81
C THR A 580 -25.02 5.64 5.59
N ASP A 581 -25.06 4.32 5.69
CA ASP A 581 -24.78 3.44 4.54
C ASP A 581 -25.76 3.70 3.39
N ARG A 582 -27.02 4.11 3.70
CA ARG A 582 -28.02 4.47 2.71
C ARG A 582 -27.61 5.70 1.89
N GLU A 583 -27.23 6.80 2.54
CA GLU A 583 -26.78 8.01 1.85
C GLU A 583 -25.56 7.72 0.96
N ARG A 584 -24.65 6.88 1.44
CA ARG A 584 -23.46 6.46 0.69
C ARG A 584 -23.82 5.61 -0.52
N GLU A 585 -24.74 4.65 -0.36
CA GLU A 585 -25.26 3.82 -1.45
C GLU A 585 -26.03 4.68 -2.47
N ASP A 586 -26.85 5.63 -2.03
CA ASP A 586 -27.62 6.50 -2.89
C ASP A 586 -26.70 7.39 -3.74
N GLN A 587 -25.69 8.04 -3.15
CA GLN A 587 -24.67 8.79 -3.92
C GLN A 587 -23.93 7.91 -4.92
N HIS A 588 -23.53 6.71 -4.51
CA HIS A 588 -22.80 5.78 -5.39
C HIS A 588 -23.68 5.32 -6.57
N ALA A 589 -24.95 5.06 -6.32
CA ALA A 589 -25.91 4.57 -7.31
C ALA A 589 -26.21 5.59 -8.43
N VAL A 590 -26.05 6.90 -8.16
CA VAL A 590 -26.21 7.96 -9.16
C VAL A 590 -25.35 7.73 -10.39
N LEU A 591 -24.12 7.22 -10.21
CA LEU A 591 -23.20 6.92 -11.31
C LEU A 591 -23.70 5.83 -12.24
N TYR A 592 -24.60 4.97 -11.76
CA TYR A 592 -25.15 3.80 -12.47
C TYR A 592 -26.62 3.97 -12.84
N GLY A 593 -27.12 5.20 -12.93
CA GLY A 593 -28.50 5.51 -13.30
C GLY A 593 -29.53 5.19 -12.22
N GLY A 594 -29.15 5.34 -10.95
CA GLY A 594 -30.04 5.12 -9.80
C GLY A 594 -30.29 3.64 -9.47
N LYS A 595 -29.73 2.71 -10.24
CA LYS A 595 -29.79 1.27 -9.91
C LYS A 595 -28.79 0.99 -8.79
N ARG A 596 -29.27 0.64 -7.60
CA ARG A 596 -28.41 0.12 -6.53
C ARG A 596 -27.63 -1.09 -7.05
N PRO A 597 -26.35 -1.28 -6.70
CA PRO A 597 -25.62 -2.48 -7.03
C PRO A 597 -26.44 -3.69 -6.55
N GLY A 598 -26.88 -4.53 -7.49
CA GLY A 598 -27.78 -5.63 -7.20
C GLY A 598 -27.18 -6.57 -6.16
N ARG A 599 -27.99 -7.01 -5.20
CA ARG A 599 -27.67 -8.19 -4.39
C ARG A 599 -27.28 -9.33 -5.36
N PRO A 600 -26.18 -10.05 -5.14
CA PRO A 600 -25.89 -11.25 -5.92
C PRO A 600 -27.15 -12.15 -5.85
N LYS A 601 -27.68 -12.52 -6.99
CA LYS A 601 -28.77 -13.51 -7.06
C LYS A 601 -28.19 -14.78 -6.42
N THR A 602 -28.68 -15.14 -5.25
CA THR A 602 -28.50 -16.48 -4.69
C THR A 602 -29.02 -17.46 -5.72
N ARG A 603 -28.12 -18.23 -6.35
CA ARG A 603 -28.55 -19.39 -7.14
C ARG A 603 -29.28 -20.32 -6.17
N SER A 604 -30.58 -20.43 -6.32
CA SER A 604 -31.34 -21.52 -5.73
C SER A 604 -30.70 -22.82 -6.22
N ARG A 605 -30.21 -23.62 -5.29
CA ARG A 605 -29.90 -25.02 -5.55
C ARG A 605 -31.26 -25.71 -5.78
N THR A 606 -31.53 -26.07 -6.99
CA THR A 606 -32.40 -27.19 -7.33
C THR A 606 -31.51 -28.34 -7.74
#